data_ce053e996c84a334f408ab66686f142f
#
_entry.id   ce053e996c84a334f408ab66686f142f
#
_cell.length_a   1.000
_cell.length_b   1.000
_cell.length_c   1.000
_cell.angle_alpha   90.00
_cell.angle_beta   90.00
_cell.angle_gamma   90.00
#
_symmetry.space_group_name_H-M   'P 1'
#
loop_
_entity.id
_entity.type
_entity.pdbx_description
1 polymer ?
#
loop_
_entity_poly.entity_id
_entity_poly.type
_entity_poly.pdbx_seq_one_letter_code
_entity_poly.pdbx_strand_id
1 'polypeptide(L)'
;MSQATEPLIVVGVDGSNHSKEALRWAVRQATLVGGRVHAVMSWEWSTNPFSVGGDTVVGGRQPLSPEETSRVKLIDVVTETIGESPPVPVHSRMVQGPAAKVLVEASGAADLLVVGTRGYGGFKGALLGSVSQQVTQHAHCSVVVVREKSAG
;
A
#
# COMPACT_ATOMS: atom_id res chain seq x y z
N MET A 1 24.61 25.10 1.05
CA MET A 1 24.68 23.65 0.82
C MET A 1 23.30 23.05 0.98
N SER A 2 22.72 22.66 -0.12
CA SER A 2 21.46 21.96 -0.05
C SER A 2 21.73 20.54 0.47
N GLN A 3 21.18 20.25 1.63
CA GLN A 3 21.16 18.86 2.08
C GLN A 3 20.26 18.08 1.13
N ALA A 4 20.82 17.11 0.47
CA ALA A 4 20.00 16.19 -0.31
C ALA A 4 19.06 15.47 0.65
N THR A 5 17.78 15.76 0.56
CA THR A 5 16.77 15.01 1.29
C THR A 5 16.78 13.57 0.79
N GLU A 6 16.70 12.61 1.70
CA GLU A 6 16.58 11.21 1.33
C GLU A 6 15.39 11.01 0.39
N PRO A 7 15.57 10.31 -0.74
CA PRO A 7 14.45 10.01 -1.62
C PRO A 7 13.33 9.30 -0.86
N LEU A 8 12.10 9.75 -1.07
CA LEU A 8 10.93 9.12 -0.49
C LEU A 8 10.23 8.27 -1.55
N ILE A 9 10.10 7.00 -1.25
CA ILE A 9 9.35 6.05 -2.08
C ILE A 9 8.07 5.69 -1.35
N VAL A 10 6.94 5.98 -1.97
CA VAL A 10 5.62 5.59 -1.44
C VAL A 10 5.17 4.32 -2.14
N VAL A 11 4.69 3.34 -1.40
CA VAL A 11 4.14 2.10 -1.97
C VAL A 11 2.75 1.86 -1.43
N GLY A 12 1.83 1.53 -2.33
CA GLY A 12 0.47 1.16 -1.97
C GLY A 12 0.40 -0.30 -1.52
N VAL A 13 -0.17 -0.54 -0.36
CA VAL A 13 -0.27 -1.87 0.25
C VAL A 13 -1.74 -2.17 0.55
N ASP A 14 -2.24 -3.31 0.08
CA ASP A 14 -3.60 -3.77 0.40
C ASP A 14 -3.63 -5.21 0.89
N GLY A 15 -2.47 -5.85 1.02
CA GLY A 15 -2.35 -7.24 1.45
C GLY A 15 -2.37 -8.25 0.31
N SER A 16 -2.63 -7.83 -0.92
CA SER A 16 -2.57 -8.71 -2.08
C SER A 16 -1.11 -9.09 -2.40
N ASN A 17 -0.92 -10.19 -3.11
CA ASN A 17 0.42 -10.61 -3.53
C ASN A 17 1.09 -9.57 -4.41
N HIS A 18 0.32 -8.90 -5.26
CA HIS A 18 0.82 -7.81 -6.10
C HIS A 18 1.37 -6.66 -5.26
N SER A 19 0.67 -6.27 -4.19
CA SER A 19 1.14 -5.20 -3.33
C SER A 19 2.36 -5.62 -2.49
N LYS A 20 2.45 -6.89 -2.11
CA LYS A 20 3.62 -7.42 -1.42
C LYS A 20 4.85 -7.37 -2.32
N GLU A 21 4.71 -7.73 -3.59
CA GLU A 21 5.80 -7.61 -4.56
C GLU A 21 6.20 -6.15 -4.77
N ALA A 22 5.21 -5.25 -4.81
CA ALA A 22 5.47 -3.82 -4.90
C ALA A 22 6.27 -3.32 -3.69
N LEU A 23 5.91 -3.79 -2.48
CA LEU A 23 6.63 -3.42 -1.27
C LEU A 23 8.08 -3.91 -1.29
N ARG A 24 8.31 -5.16 -1.72
CA ARG A 24 9.68 -5.69 -1.85
C ARG A 24 10.49 -4.88 -2.85
N TRP A 25 9.89 -4.54 -3.97
CA TRP A 25 10.54 -3.71 -5.00
C TRP A 25 10.91 -2.33 -4.44
N ALA A 26 9.98 -1.70 -3.71
CA ALA A 26 10.21 -0.38 -3.13
C ALA A 26 11.37 -0.39 -2.13
N VAL A 27 11.45 -1.41 -1.29
CA VAL A 27 12.54 -1.54 -0.32
C VAL A 27 13.89 -1.75 -1.03
N ARG A 28 13.91 -2.58 -2.07
CA ARG A 28 15.14 -2.78 -2.87
C ARG A 28 15.58 -1.47 -3.52
N GLN A 29 14.65 -0.75 -4.10
CA GLN A 29 14.95 0.53 -4.75
C GLN A 29 15.45 1.55 -3.73
N ALA A 30 14.79 1.66 -2.58
CA ALA A 30 15.21 2.57 -1.52
C ALA A 30 16.63 2.23 -1.03
N THR A 31 16.95 0.95 -0.94
CA THR A 31 18.30 0.50 -0.57
C THR A 31 19.34 0.97 -1.59
N LEU A 32 19.00 0.91 -2.87
CA LEU A 32 19.91 1.31 -3.94
C LEU A 32 20.16 2.82 -3.98
N VAL A 33 19.14 3.62 -3.66
CA VAL A 33 19.24 5.08 -3.78
C VAL A 33 19.46 5.79 -2.44
N GLY A 34 19.58 5.03 -1.36
CA GLY A 34 19.73 5.64 -0.03
C GLY A 34 18.49 6.35 0.46
N GLY A 35 17.32 5.82 0.11
CA GLY A 35 16.04 6.43 0.43
C GLY A 35 15.30 5.78 1.59
N ARG A 36 14.05 6.14 1.73
CA ARG A 36 13.14 5.61 2.74
C ARG A 36 11.80 5.27 2.09
N VAL A 37 11.01 4.46 2.77
CA VAL A 37 9.74 3.94 2.23
C VAL A 37 8.58 4.31 3.14
N HIS A 38 7.49 4.78 2.55
CA HIS A 38 6.20 4.86 3.22
C HIS A 38 5.28 3.80 2.63
N ALA A 39 4.93 2.81 3.43
CA ALA A 39 3.95 1.78 3.06
C ALA A 39 2.56 2.31 3.46
N VAL A 40 1.74 2.60 2.46
CA VAL A 40 0.46 3.28 2.66
C VAL A 40 -0.69 2.33 2.38
N MET A 41 -1.57 2.19 3.36
CA MET A 41 -2.82 1.43 3.23
C MET A 41 -3.98 2.39 3.44
N SER A 42 -4.97 2.34 2.56
CA SER A 42 -6.19 3.11 2.70
C SER A 42 -7.26 2.30 3.43
N TRP A 43 -8.15 2.99 4.12
CA TRP A 43 -9.32 2.37 4.73
C TRP A 43 -10.54 3.28 4.55
N GLU A 44 -11.70 2.67 4.48
CA GLU A 44 -12.96 3.39 4.34
C GLU A 44 -14.02 2.76 5.23
N TRP A 45 -14.96 3.58 5.70
CA TRP A 45 -16.14 3.07 6.33
C TRP A 45 -16.99 2.36 5.27
N SER A 46 -17.32 1.10 5.53
CA SER A 46 -18.26 0.40 4.64
C SER A 46 -19.67 0.90 4.91
N THR A 47 -20.29 1.44 3.87
CA THR A 47 -21.70 1.83 3.93
C THR A 47 -22.61 0.70 3.44
N ASN A 48 -22.04 -0.44 3.04
CA ASN A 48 -22.82 -1.57 2.54
C ASN A 48 -23.44 -2.32 3.71
N PRO A 49 -24.79 -2.35 3.82
CA PRO A 49 -25.46 -3.06 4.90
C PRO A 49 -25.23 -4.57 4.88
N PHE A 50 -24.75 -5.10 3.77
CA PHE A 50 -24.43 -6.52 3.63
C PHE A 50 -22.95 -6.81 3.87
N SER A 51 -22.14 -5.81 4.16
CA SER A 51 -20.76 -6.08 4.51
C SER A 51 -20.78 -6.77 5.88
N VAL A 52 -20.36 -8.02 5.87
CA VAL A 52 -20.28 -8.85 7.07
C VAL A 52 -19.11 -8.32 7.88
N GLY A 53 -19.34 -7.19 8.50
CA GLY A 53 -18.18 -6.64 9.17
C GLY A 53 -18.36 -6.37 10.54
N GLY A 54 -19.26 -6.66 11.11
CA GLY A 54 -18.94 -6.05 12.21
C GLY A 54 -19.75 -6.02 13.42
N ASP A 55 -20.85 -6.54 13.36
CA ASP A 55 -21.69 -6.50 14.55
C ASP A 55 -21.67 -7.79 15.34
N THR A 56 -20.77 -8.70 14.99
CA THR A 56 -20.66 -9.94 15.74
C THR A 56 -19.74 -9.72 16.93
N VAL A 57 -20.37 -9.57 18.08
CA VAL A 57 -19.63 -9.59 19.34
C VAL A 57 -19.22 -11.03 19.60
N VAL A 58 -17.94 -11.33 19.38
CA VAL A 58 -17.39 -12.64 19.69
C VAL A 58 -16.74 -12.57 21.06
N GLY A 59 -17.23 -13.37 21.98
CA GLY A 59 -16.63 -13.47 23.31
C GLY A 59 -16.75 -12.22 24.18
N GLY A 60 -17.75 -11.38 23.95
CA GLY A 60 -17.95 -10.18 24.75
C GLY A 60 -17.02 -9.02 24.44
N ARG A 61 -16.20 -9.14 23.39
CA ARG A 61 -15.31 -8.06 22.94
C ARG A 61 -15.97 -7.29 21.81
N GLN A 62 -15.87 -5.98 21.86
CA GLN A 62 -16.30 -5.15 20.74
C GLN A 62 -15.43 -5.43 19.53
N PRO A 63 -16.01 -5.51 18.33
CA PRO A 63 -15.21 -5.67 17.13
C PRO A 63 -14.30 -4.46 16.94
N LEU A 64 -13.14 -4.69 16.36
CA LEU A 64 -12.22 -3.62 16.02
C LEU A 64 -12.86 -2.68 15.00
N SER A 65 -12.57 -1.40 15.09
CA SER A 65 -13.01 -0.43 14.09
C SER A 65 -12.32 -0.77 12.75
N PRO A 66 -12.87 -0.32 11.60
CA PRO A 66 -12.18 -0.48 10.32
C PRO A 66 -10.76 0.05 10.32
N GLU A 67 -10.53 1.16 11.00
CA GLU A 67 -9.20 1.72 11.16
C GLU A 67 -8.25 0.76 11.89
N GLU A 68 -8.68 0.26 13.03
CA GLU A 68 -7.87 -0.67 13.84
C GLU A 68 -7.59 -1.96 13.09
N THR A 69 -8.60 -2.51 12.41
CA THR A 69 -8.46 -3.71 11.60
C THR A 69 -7.42 -3.49 10.49
N SER A 70 -7.50 -2.36 9.81
CA SER A 70 -6.57 -2.02 8.74
C SER A 70 -5.15 -1.81 9.28
N ARG A 71 -5.02 -1.22 10.45
CA ARG A 71 -3.72 -1.00 11.08
C ARG A 71 -3.03 -2.31 11.40
N VAL A 72 -3.75 -3.25 12.02
CA VAL A 72 -3.21 -4.58 12.32
C VAL A 72 -2.79 -5.29 11.04
N LYS A 73 -3.66 -5.24 10.03
CA LYS A 73 -3.38 -5.84 8.73
C LYS A 73 -2.13 -5.25 8.10
N LEU A 74 -1.99 -3.93 8.12
CA LEU A 74 -0.83 -3.25 7.53
C LEU A 74 0.47 -3.68 8.21
N ILE A 75 0.50 -3.66 9.53
CA ILE A 75 1.67 -4.08 10.30
C ILE A 75 2.04 -5.53 9.97
N ASP A 76 1.06 -6.42 9.96
CA ASP A 76 1.27 -7.83 9.66
C ASP A 76 1.81 -8.02 8.23
N VAL A 77 1.21 -7.36 7.25
CA VAL A 77 1.64 -7.46 5.86
C VAL A 77 3.07 -6.96 5.68
N VAL A 78 3.41 -5.83 6.28
CA VAL A 78 4.76 -5.26 6.18
C VAL A 78 5.77 -6.20 6.83
N THR A 79 5.49 -6.66 8.06
CA THR A 79 6.40 -7.56 8.77
C THR A 79 6.58 -8.89 8.04
N GLU A 80 5.50 -9.48 7.54
CA GLU A 80 5.54 -10.71 6.75
C GLU A 80 6.38 -10.57 5.49
N THR A 81 6.29 -9.41 4.85
CA THR A 81 6.86 -9.19 3.53
C THR A 81 8.34 -8.83 3.59
N ILE A 82 8.72 -7.96 4.50
CA ILE A 82 10.08 -7.41 4.54
C ILE A 82 10.80 -7.63 5.87
N GLY A 83 10.17 -8.33 6.82
CA GLY A 83 10.77 -8.63 8.11
C GLY A 83 10.70 -7.47 9.09
N GLU A 84 11.22 -7.70 10.29
CA GLU A 84 11.17 -6.72 11.39
C GLU A 84 12.29 -5.69 11.30
N SER A 85 13.36 -6.00 10.56
CA SER A 85 14.54 -5.14 10.45
C SER A 85 14.90 -4.93 8.99
N PRO A 86 14.10 -4.14 8.25
CA PRO A 86 14.42 -3.87 6.85
C PRO A 86 15.69 -3.03 6.73
N PRO A 87 16.38 -3.10 5.57
CA PRO A 87 17.65 -2.38 5.38
C PRO A 87 17.50 -0.86 5.24
N VAL A 88 16.28 -0.35 5.12
CA VAL A 88 16.00 1.08 5.04
C VAL A 88 14.84 1.41 5.96
N PRO A 89 14.67 2.69 6.36
CA PRO A 89 13.50 3.07 7.15
C PRO A 89 12.20 2.82 6.37
N VAL A 90 11.25 2.13 7.00
CA VAL A 90 9.93 1.88 6.43
C VAL A 90 8.88 2.36 7.43
N HIS A 91 8.09 3.34 7.00
CA HIS A 91 6.97 3.83 7.79
C HIS A 91 5.66 3.27 7.27
N SER A 92 4.91 2.63 8.13
CA SER A 92 3.56 2.15 7.82
C SER A 92 2.57 3.27 8.11
N ARG A 93 1.80 3.66 7.10
CA ARG A 93 0.82 4.74 7.22
C ARG A 93 -0.55 4.27 6.78
N MET A 94 -1.54 4.52 7.61
CA MET A 94 -2.93 4.30 7.26
C MET A 94 -3.62 5.62 7.01
N VAL A 95 -4.36 5.69 5.91
CA VAL A 95 -5.05 6.92 5.54
C VAL A 95 -6.48 6.58 5.16
N GLN A 96 -7.43 7.35 5.68
CA GLN A 96 -8.84 7.19 5.34
C GLN A 96 -9.10 7.73 3.94
N GLY A 97 -9.83 6.97 3.15
CA GLY A 97 -10.29 7.39 1.84
C GLY A 97 -10.11 6.31 0.77
N PRO A 98 -10.58 6.60 -0.45
CA PRO A 98 -10.38 5.71 -1.60
C PRO A 98 -8.90 5.53 -1.89
N ALA A 99 -8.50 4.30 -2.19
CA ALA A 99 -7.08 3.95 -2.35
C ALA A 99 -6.37 4.82 -3.40
N ALA A 100 -6.99 5.00 -4.57
CA ALA A 100 -6.37 5.79 -5.63
C ALA A 100 -6.16 7.24 -5.20
N LYS A 101 -7.17 7.85 -4.56
CA LYS A 101 -7.07 9.22 -4.07
C LYS A 101 -5.98 9.37 -3.02
N VAL A 102 -5.94 8.43 -2.07
CA VAL A 102 -4.93 8.42 -1.00
C VAL A 102 -3.52 8.38 -1.59
N LEU A 103 -3.29 7.51 -2.56
CA LEU A 103 -1.98 7.35 -3.18
C LEU A 103 -1.60 8.54 -4.04
N VAL A 104 -2.54 9.11 -4.79
CA VAL A 104 -2.28 10.32 -5.57
C VAL A 104 -1.87 11.48 -4.67
N GLU A 105 -2.58 11.68 -3.56
CA GLU A 105 -2.22 12.72 -2.59
C GLU A 105 -0.84 12.46 -1.97
N ALA A 106 -0.55 11.21 -1.60
CA ALA A 106 0.76 10.84 -1.05
C ALA A 106 1.90 11.07 -2.06
N SER A 107 1.62 10.92 -3.35
CA SER A 107 2.62 11.11 -4.39
C SER A 107 3.14 12.54 -4.47
N GLY A 108 2.38 13.51 -3.95
CA GLY A 108 2.81 14.92 -3.94
C GLY A 108 4.09 15.18 -3.16
N ALA A 109 4.38 14.36 -2.16
CA ALA A 109 5.59 14.48 -1.35
C ALA A 109 6.64 13.42 -1.69
N ALA A 110 6.34 12.53 -2.64
CA ALA A 110 7.19 11.40 -2.97
C ALA A 110 8.04 11.67 -4.20
N ASP A 111 9.18 11.01 -4.26
CA ASP A 111 10.01 10.97 -5.46
C ASP A 111 9.57 9.84 -6.40
N LEU A 112 8.93 8.81 -5.84
CA LEU A 112 8.48 7.66 -6.60
C LEU A 112 7.27 7.05 -5.90
N LEU A 113 6.27 6.65 -6.71
CA LEU A 113 5.10 5.90 -6.23
C LEU A 113 5.14 4.50 -6.84
N VAL A 114 5.04 3.48 -6.00
CA VAL A 114 5.09 2.09 -6.43
C VAL A 114 3.76 1.42 -6.13
N VAL A 115 3.21 0.73 -7.11
CA VAL A 115 1.96 -0.02 -6.96
C VAL A 115 2.09 -1.37 -7.67
N GLY A 116 1.31 -2.35 -7.23
CA GLY A 116 1.17 -3.60 -7.98
C GLY A 116 0.27 -3.40 -9.19
N THR A 117 0.30 -4.33 -10.12
CA THR A 117 -0.57 -4.27 -11.31
C THR A 117 -2.04 -4.42 -10.95
N ARG A 118 -2.35 -5.15 -9.85
CA ARG A 118 -3.72 -5.36 -9.36
C ARG A 118 -3.71 -5.39 -7.84
N GLY A 119 -4.88 -5.07 -7.28
CA GLY A 119 -5.15 -5.34 -5.88
C GLY A 119 -6.15 -6.48 -5.76
N TYR A 120 -6.80 -6.59 -4.63
CA TYR A 120 -7.88 -7.54 -4.45
C TYR A 120 -9.05 -7.22 -5.37
N GLY A 121 -9.69 -8.24 -5.94
CA GLY A 121 -10.90 -8.09 -6.75
C GLY A 121 -10.68 -7.62 -8.18
N GLY A 122 -9.46 -7.60 -8.67
CA GLY A 122 -9.18 -7.21 -10.05
C GLY A 122 -9.75 -8.22 -11.05
N PHE A 123 -10.17 -7.74 -12.21
CA PHE A 123 -10.65 -8.61 -13.28
C PHE A 123 -9.51 -9.44 -13.87
N LYS A 124 -9.75 -10.73 -14.05
CA LYS A 124 -8.84 -11.58 -14.81
C LYS A 124 -8.75 -11.05 -16.24
N GLY A 125 -7.56 -10.84 -16.73
CA GLY A 125 -7.33 -10.34 -18.08
C GLY A 125 -7.19 -8.83 -18.19
N ALA A 126 -7.49 -8.07 -17.14
CA ALA A 126 -7.17 -6.64 -17.13
C ALA A 126 -5.66 -6.45 -16.98
N LEU A 127 -5.08 -5.57 -17.79
CA LEU A 127 -3.65 -5.28 -17.74
C LEU A 127 -3.28 -4.56 -16.44
N LEU A 128 -4.13 -3.65 -16.00
CA LEU A 128 -3.95 -2.92 -14.75
C LEU A 128 -5.25 -2.90 -13.96
N GLY A 129 -5.17 -2.93 -12.65
CA GLY A 129 -6.31 -2.71 -11.77
C GLY A 129 -6.74 -1.25 -11.78
N SER A 130 -7.91 -0.96 -11.21
CA SER A 130 -8.46 0.39 -11.18
C SER A 130 -7.56 1.38 -10.44
N VAL A 131 -6.98 0.97 -9.31
CA VAL A 131 -6.07 1.83 -8.55
C VAL A 131 -4.82 2.13 -9.35
N SER A 132 -4.18 1.12 -9.94
CA SER A 132 -2.97 1.32 -10.75
C SER A 132 -3.23 2.21 -11.94
N GLN A 133 -4.37 2.07 -12.62
CA GLN A 133 -4.74 2.95 -13.73
C GLN A 133 -4.88 4.39 -13.29
N GLN A 134 -5.58 4.63 -12.19
CA GLN A 134 -5.82 5.98 -11.70
C GLN A 134 -4.54 6.66 -11.22
N VAL A 135 -3.69 5.94 -10.51
CA VAL A 135 -2.44 6.53 -10.02
C VAL A 135 -1.46 6.82 -11.16
N THR A 136 -1.41 5.98 -12.20
CA THR A 136 -0.55 6.26 -13.35
C THR A 136 -1.00 7.50 -14.12
N GLN A 137 -2.29 7.79 -14.12
CA GLN A 137 -2.83 8.96 -14.80
C GLN A 137 -2.72 10.25 -13.99
N HIS A 138 -2.79 10.15 -12.67
CA HIS A 138 -2.97 11.34 -11.83
C HIS A 138 -1.87 11.60 -10.80
N ALA A 139 -0.92 10.69 -10.63
CA ALA A 139 0.16 10.88 -9.65
C ALA A 139 1.00 12.14 -9.96
N HIS A 140 1.54 12.73 -8.91
CA HIS A 140 2.38 13.94 -8.99
C HIS A 140 3.87 13.61 -9.08
N CYS A 141 4.22 12.33 -9.13
CA CYS A 141 5.61 11.86 -9.30
C CYS A 141 5.63 10.68 -10.26
N SER A 142 6.81 10.17 -10.54
CA SER A 142 6.96 8.96 -11.36
C SER A 142 6.32 7.77 -10.67
N VAL A 143 5.74 6.86 -11.46
CA VAL A 143 5.04 5.68 -10.97
C VAL A 143 5.70 4.43 -11.53
N VAL A 144 5.95 3.46 -10.63
CA VAL A 144 6.40 2.13 -11.02
C VAL A 144 5.26 1.16 -10.74
N VAL A 145 4.92 0.39 -11.74
CA VAL A 145 3.91 -0.67 -11.63
C VAL A 145 4.64 -2.00 -11.61
N VAL A 146 4.54 -2.71 -10.49
CA VAL A 146 5.26 -3.96 -10.26
C VAL A 146 4.37 -5.14 -10.60
N ARG A 147 4.86 -6.02 -11.45
CA ARG A 147 4.16 -7.25 -11.80
C ARG A 147 4.56 -8.37 -10.86
N GLU A 148 3.59 -9.17 -10.45
CA GLU A 148 3.89 -10.41 -9.78
C GLU A 148 4.53 -11.34 -10.80
N LYS A 149 5.70 -11.88 -10.46
CA LYS A 149 6.34 -12.86 -11.34
C LYS A 149 5.52 -14.14 -11.31
N SER A 150 5.08 -14.59 -12.50
CA SER A 150 4.42 -15.86 -12.57
C SER A 150 5.38 -16.96 -12.17
N ALA A 151 4.91 -17.85 -11.29
CA ALA A 151 5.66 -19.03 -10.89
C ALA A 151 5.71 -20.00 -12.05
N GLY A 152 6.84 -20.21 -12.60
CA GLY A 152 7.04 -21.21 -13.66
C GLY A 152 7.74 -20.71 -14.83
#